data_80f08cfeac9c6fdd94a904d765c78301
#
_entry.id   80f08cfeac9c6fdd94a904d765c78301
#
_cell.length_a   1.000
_cell.length_b   1.000
_cell.length_c   1.000
_cell.angle_alpha   90.00
_cell.angle_beta   90.00
_cell.angle_gamma   90.00
#
_symmetry.space_group_name_H-M   'P 1'
#
loop_
_entity.id
_entity.type
_entity.pdbx_description
1 polymer ?
#
loop_
_entity_poly.entity_id
_entity_poly.type
_entity_poly.pdbx_seq_one_letter_code
_entity_poly.pdbx_strand_id
1 'polypeptide(L)'
;CRGEGVYVYDNSNTRFIEGMSGLWCASLGFNNKDLVEAASKQMEKLPFYHSFAGKVPEVAANLAEKLVGIAPEGLDKVFFCNSGSEANDTAIKVVWYYQNAF
;
A
#
# COMPACT_ATOMS: atom_id res chain seq x y z
N CYS A 1 -8.89 10.71 -19.80
CA CYS A 1 -8.04 9.51 -19.74
C CYS A 1 -8.74 8.41 -18.93
N ARG A 2 -8.55 7.16 -19.30
CA ARG A 2 -9.06 5.99 -18.56
C ARG A 2 -8.08 4.83 -18.67
N GLY A 3 -8.20 3.85 -17.77
CA GLY A 3 -7.44 2.61 -17.80
C GLY A 3 -8.36 1.39 -17.77
N GLU A 4 -7.97 0.30 -18.44
CA GLU A 4 -8.72 -0.95 -18.47
C GLU A 4 -7.77 -2.13 -18.71
N GLY A 5 -7.67 -3.04 -17.75
CA GLY A 5 -6.70 -4.13 -17.80
C GLY A 5 -5.28 -3.60 -17.95
N VAL A 6 -4.60 -3.95 -19.04
CA VAL A 6 -3.23 -3.50 -19.35
C VAL A 6 -3.19 -2.25 -20.23
N TYR A 7 -4.33 -1.67 -20.55
CA TYR A 7 -4.42 -0.56 -21.47
C TYR A 7 -4.71 0.76 -20.77
N VAL A 8 -4.11 1.83 -21.28
CA VAL A 8 -4.48 3.21 -20.98
C VAL A 8 -4.94 3.92 -22.23
N TYR A 9 -5.78 4.91 -22.07
CA TYR A 9 -6.36 5.68 -23.16
C TYR A 9 -6.15 7.16 -22.88
N ASP A 10 -5.71 7.88 -23.89
CA ASP A 10 -5.57 9.33 -23.81
C ASP A 10 -6.92 10.06 -23.99
N ASN A 11 -6.90 11.37 -24.01
CA ASN A 11 -8.09 12.21 -24.21
C ASN A 11 -8.67 12.14 -25.64
N SER A 12 -7.91 11.61 -26.60
CA SER A 12 -8.36 11.30 -27.96
C SER A 12 -8.87 9.86 -28.09
N ASN A 13 -8.98 9.13 -26.98
CA ASN A 13 -9.33 7.71 -26.92
C ASN A 13 -8.36 6.79 -27.69
N THR A 14 -7.13 7.25 -27.91
CA THR A 14 -6.06 6.40 -28.45
C THR A 14 -5.61 5.41 -27.39
N ARG A 15 -5.51 4.14 -27.75
CA ARG A 15 -5.16 3.05 -26.85
C ARG A 15 -3.66 2.78 -26.86
N PHE A 16 -3.08 2.67 -25.67
CA PHE A 16 -1.67 2.28 -25.45
C PHE A 16 -1.59 1.10 -24.51
N ILE A 17 -0.60 0.22 -24.74
CA ILE A 17 -0.24 -0.80 -23.74
C ILE A 17 0.63 -0.12 -22.69
N GLU A 18 0.20 -0.20 -21.43
CA GLU A 18 0.95 0.35 -20.31
C GLU A 18 1.78 -0.77 -19.67
N GLY A 19 3.09 -0.78 -19.96
CA GLY A 19 4.03 -1.83 -19.56
C GLY A 19 4.71 -1.60 -18.21
N MET A 20 4.47 -0.47 -17.56
CA MET A 20 5.07 -0.14 -16.25
C MET A 20 4.12 -0.33 -15.07
N SER A 21 2.92 -0.85 -15.29
CA SER A 21 1.90 -1.03 -14.24
C SER A 21 1.63 0.25 -13.44
N GLY A 22 1.48 1.39 -14.13
CA GLY A 22 1.27 2.69 -13.48
C GLY A 22 2.42 3.09 -12.55
N LEU A 23 3.65 2.83 -12.91
CA LEU A 23 4.84 2.91 -12.10
C LEU A 23 4.78 1.96 -10.88
N TRP A 24 4.56 0.65 -11.16
CA TRP A 24 4.62 -0.47 -10.22
C TRP A 24 3.44 -0.55 -9.23
N CYS A 25 2.38 0.20 -9.50
CA CYS A 25 1.24 0.31 -8.57
C CYS A 25 -0.01 -0.47 -9.03
N ALA A 26 -0.13 -0.82 -10.32
CA ALA A 26 -1.31 -1.42 -10.91
C ALA A 26 -1.06 -2.84 -11.42
N SER A 27 -0.40 -3.70 -10.62
CA SER A 27 -0.03 -5.08 -11.00
C SER A 27 -1.22 -5.97 -11.36
N LEU A 28 -2.42 -5.68 -10.85
CA LEU A 28 -3.66 -6.39 -11.17
C LEU A 28 -4.42 -5.76 -12.35
N GLY A 29 -3.79 -4.80 -13.04
CA GLY A 29 -4.41 -4.04 -14.12
C GLY A 29 -5.24 -2.85 -13.63
N PHE A 30 -5.58 -1.99 -14.60
CA PHE A 30 -6.42 -0.82 -14.35
C PHE A 30 -7.90 -1.20 -14.26
N ASN A 31 -8.65 -0.45 -13.49
CA ASN A 31 -10.11 -0.62 -13.32
C ASN A 31 -10.50 -2.02 -12.82
N ASN A 32 -9.69 -2.62 -11.94
CA ASN A 32 -10.04 -3.86 -11.25
C ASN A 32 -11.25 -3.60 -10.35
N LYS A 33 -12.36 -4.27 -10.64
CA LYS A 33 -13.65 -4.02 -9.97
C LYS A 33 -13.63 -4.38 -8.49
N ASP A 34 -12.95 -5.45 -8.12
CA ASP A 34 -12.88 -5.90 -6.72
C ASP A 34 -12.14 -4.88 -5.86
N LEU A 35 -11.04 -4.30 -6.39
CA LEU A 35 -10.29 -3.25 -5.70
C LEU A 35 -11.11 -1.95 -5.59
N VAL A 36 -11.80 -1.56 -6.65
CA VAL A 36 -12.67 -0.37 -6.65
C VAL A 36 -13.79 -0.53 -5.62
N GLU A 37 -14.45 -1.67 -5.58
CA GLU A 37 -15.53 -1.95 -4.64
C GLU A 37 -15.01 -2.00 -3.19
N ALA A 38 -13.89 -2.66 -2.94
CA ALA A 38 -13.27 -2.71 -1.61
C ALA A 38 -12.90 -1.30 -1.10
N ALA A 39 -12.29 -0.48 -1.97
CA ALA A 39 -11.95 0.90 -1.64
C ALA A 39 -13.20 1.74 -1.36
N SER A 40 -14.24 1.65 -2.19
CA SER A 40 -15.49 2.39 -1.99
C SER A 40 -16.16 2.02 -0.66
N LYS A 41 -16.30 0.75 -0.36
CA LYS A 41 -16.85 0.26 0.92
C LYS A 41 -16.07 0.77 2.13
N GLN A 42 -14.74 0.75 2.04
CA GLN A 42 -13.92 1.27 3.14
C GLN A 42 -14.04 2.79 3.29
N MET A 43 -14.12 3.53 2.18
CA MET A 43 -14.31 4.98 2.21
C MET A 43 -15.69 5.37 2.77
N GLU A 44 -16.73 4.60 2.52
CA GLU A 44 -18.05 4.80 3.13
C GLU A 44 -18.04 4.53 4.64
N LYS A 45 -17.30 3.51 5.09
CA LYS A 45 -17.18 3.14 6.50
C LYS A 45 -16.30 4.11 7.30
N LEU A 46 -15.08 4.33 6.83
CA LEU A 46 -14.08 5.20 7.44
C LEU A 46 -13.00 5.55 6.41
N PRO A 47 -13.10 6.71 5.75
CA PRO A 47 -12.22 7.05 4.63
C PRO A 47 -10.79 7.35 5.06
N PHE A 48 -10.61 7.90 6.26
CA PHE A 48 -9.32 8.29 6.79
C PHE A 48 -9.32 8.28 8.33
N TYR A 49 -8.25 7.74 8.92
CA TYR A 49 -7.96 7.87 10.34
C TYR A 49 -6.46 7.66 10.61
N HIS A 50 -5.96 8.28 11.67
CA HIS A 50 -4.56 8.16 12.07
C HIS A 50 -4.27 6.85 12.83
N SER A 51 -2.99 6.45 12.88
CA SER A 51 -2.52 5.25 13.60
C SER A 51 -1.57 5.60 14.75
N PHE A 52 -1.89 6.61 15.53
CA PHE A 52 -1.10 7.00 16.70
C PHE A 52 -2.00 7.24 17.93
N ALA A 53 -1.39 7.54 19.08
CA ALA A 53 -2.09 7.73 20.36
C ALA A 53 -2.94 6.51 20.79
N GLY A 54 -2.42 5.30 20.56
CA GLY A 54 -3.08 4.04 20.94
C GLY A 54 -4.29 3.67 20.08
N LYS A 55 -4.42 4.26 18.89
CA LYS A 55 -5.50 3.97 17.94
C LYS A 55 -4.92 3.42 16.67
N VAL A 56 -5.63 2.46 16.05
CA VAL A 56 -5.31 1.90 14.74
C VAL A 56 -6.60 1.56 14.00
N PRO A 57 -6.73 1.93 12.71
CA PRO A 57 -7.87 1.47 11.90
C PRO A 57 -7.86 -0.05 11.75
N GLU A 58 -9.03 -0.67 11.86
CA GLU A 58 -9.20 -2.12 11.70
C GLU A 58 -8.57 -2.64 10.38
N VAL A 59 -8.75 -1.91 9.28
CA VAL A 59 -8.20 -2.29 7.97
C VAL A 59 -6.67 -2.30 7.97
N ALA A 60 -6.01 -1.42 8.71
CA ALA A 60 -4.55 -1.41 8.85
C ALA A 60 -4.07 -2.58 9.72
N ALA A 61 -4.77 -2.90 10.80
CA ALA A 61 -4.47 -4.07 11.63
C ALA A 61 -4.61 -5.38 10.84
N ASN A 62 -5.69 -5.52 10.07
CA ASN A 62 -5.92 -6.70 9.22
C ASN A 62 -4.85 -6.85 8.13
N LEU A 63 -4.38 -5.74 7.55
CA LEU A 63 -3.27 -5.78 6.59
C LEU A 63 -1.96 -6.19 7.26
N ALA A 64 -1.68 -5.66 8.45
CA ALA A 64 -0.48 -6.02 9.22
C ALA A 64 -0.45 -7.52 9.54
N GLU A 65 -1.57 -8.09 9.98
CA GLU A 65 -1.71 -9.53 10.24
C GLU A 65 -1.41 -10.37 8.99
N LYS A 66 -1.97 -10.00 7.85
CA LYS A 66 -1.71 -10.68 6.58
C LYS A 66 -0.24 -10.60 6.16
N LEU A 67 0.39 -9.44 6.32
CA LEU A 67 1.80 -9.24 5.98
C LEU A 67 2.71 -10.08 6.88
N VAL A 68 2.45 -10.12 8.17
CA VAL A 68 3.18 -10.99 9.11
C VAL A 68 3.03 -12.47 8.74
N GLY A 69 1.83 -12.89 8.33
CA GLY A 69 1.57 -14.28 7.92
C GLY A 69 2.34 -14.75 6.68
N ILE A 70 2.83 -13.84 5.83
CA ILE A 70 3.64 -14.15 4.64
C ILE A 70 5.10 -13.70 4.77
N ALA A 71 5.45 -13.03 5.87
CA ALA A 71 6.81 -12.57 6.13
C ALA A 71 7.73 -13.75 6.53
N PRO A 72 9.04 -13.65 6.35
CA PRO A 72 9.99 -14.59 6.92
C PRO A 72 9.86 -14.70 8.44
N GLU A 73 10.20 -15.87 8.99
CA GLU A 73 10.19 -16.12 10.44
C GLU A 73 11.01 -15.07 11.21
N GLY A 74 10.46 -14.56 12.30
CA GLY A 74 11.05 -13.50 13.11
C GLY A 74 10.67 -12.08 12.72
N LEU A 75 10.00 -11.88 11.59
CA LEU A 75 9.43 -10.59 11.19
C LEU A 75 7.95 -10.52 11.58
N ASP A 76 7.67 -10.15 12.82
CA ASP A 76 6.35 -10.22 13.43
C ASP A 76 5.68 -8.85 13.64
N LYS A 77 6.26 -7.79 13.10
CA LYS A 77 5.76 -6.42 13.22
C LYS A 77 5.80 -5.68 11.89
N VAL A 78 4.82 -4.80 11.71
CA VAL A 78 4.69 -3.97 10.51
C VAL A 78 4.65 -2.51 10.91
N PHE A 79 5.44 -1.70 10.24
CA PHE A 79 5.39 -0.24 10.31
C PHE A 79 5.03 0.32 8.94
N PHE A 80 3.89 1.01 8.83
CA PHE A 80 3.43 1.60 7.59
C PHE A 80 4.03 2.98 7.36
N CYS A 81 4.51 3.23 6.15
CA CYS A 81 5.07 4.50 5.70
C CYS A 81 4.39 4.95 4.40
N ASN A 82 4.56 6.22 4.04
CA ASN A 82 3.97 6.76 2.82
C ASN A 82 4.87 6.56 1.58
N SER A 83 6.14 6.21 1.77
CA SER A 83 7.08 6.00 0.67
C SER A 83 8.21 5.05 1.06
N GLY A 84 8.90 4.50 0.05
CA GLY A 84 10.10 3.68 0.27
C GLY A 84 11.25 4.48 0.91
N SER A 85 11.37 5.77 0.63
CA SER A 85 12.36 6.65 1.27
C SER A 85 12.12 6.79 2.76
N GLU A 86 10.88 7.01 3.19
CA GLU A 86 10.51 7.05 4.60
C GLU A 86 10.73 5.69 5.28
N ALA A 87 10.42 4.60 4.60
CA ALA A 87 10.65 3.25 5.12
C ALA A 87 12.13 3.01 5.38
N ASN A 88 13.01 3.35 4.43
CA ASN A 88 14.46 3.22 4.58
C ASN A 88 15.02 4.13 5.69
N ASP A 89 14.61 5.39 5.75
CA ASP A 89 15.02 6.31 6.81
C ASP A 89 14.61 5.79 8.19
N THR A 90 13.39 5.28 8.32
CA THR A 90 12.91 4.67 9.55
C THR A 90 13.71 3.41 9.91
N ALA A 91 13.98 2.54 8.94
CA ALA A 91 14.76 1.31 9.16
C ALA A 91 16.17 1.63 9.67
N ILE A 92 16.85 2.63 9.09
CA ILE A 92 18.16 3.10 9.55
C ILE A 92 18.08 3.58 11.01
N LYS A 93 17.07 4.38 11.34
CA LYS A 93 16.88 4.87 12.71
C LYS A 93 16.60 3.74 13.71
N VAL A 94 15.82 2.74 13.32
CA VAL A 94 15.57 1.56 14.15
C VAL A 94 16.87 0.78 14.40
N VAL A 95 17.72 0.59 13.37
CA VAL A 95 19.04 -0.05 13.53
C VAL A 95 19.92 0.78 14.47
N TRP A 96 20.00 2.09 14.31
CA TRP A 96 20.77 2.95 15.22
C TRP A 96 20.25 2.88 16.66
N TYR A 97 18.94 2.91 16.85
CA TYR A 97 18.34 2.77 18.17
C TYR A 97 18.71 1.43 18.80
N TYR A 98 18.56 0.34 18.06
CA TYR A 98 18.93 -1.01 18.52
C TYR A 98 20.41 -1.11 18.92
N GLN A 99 21.33 -0.64 18.07
CA GLN A 99 22.76 -0.68 18.31
C GLN A 99 23.23 0.20 19.49
N ASN A 100 22.50 1.24 19.85
CA ASN A 100 22.82 2.11 20.98
C ASN A 100 22.11 1.71 22.28
N ALA A 101 21.11 0.85 22.22
CA ALA A 101 20.34 0.39 23.38
C ALA A 101 20.89 -0.91 23.99
N PHE A 102 21.72 -1.64 23.24
CA PHE A 102 22.33 -2.91 23.59
C PHE A 102 23.84 -2.90 23.27
#